data_79c37f14836737a41759ece188524351
#
_entry.id   79c37f14836737a41759ece188524351
#
_cell.length_a   1.000
_cell.length_b   1.000
_cell.length_c   1.000
_cell.angle_alpha   90.00
_cell.angle_beta   90.00
_cell.angle_gamma   90.00
#
_symmetry.space_group_name_H-M   'P 1'
#
loop_
_entity.id
_entity.type
_entity.pdbx_description
1 polymer ?
#
loop_
_entity_poly.entity_id
_entity_poly.type
_entity_poly.pdbx_seq_one_letter_code
_entity_poly.pdbx_strand_id
1 'polypeptide(L)'
;MRYAFHLTIRHGMEDEYDRRHADVWGDMKKMLKEAGISNYSIFRDGTHVFGYWECEDLGRTLATVNSSDVNARWQEYMNDVIITSPSERTSDGMREVFRLD
;
A
#
# COMPACT_ATOMS: atom_id res chain seq x y z
N MET A 1 11.65 10.06 4.40
CA MET A 1 11.50 8.76 5.07
C MET A 1 10.98 7.73 4.08
N ARG A 2 11.51 6.52 4.13
CA ARG A 2 11.11 5.43 3.24
C ARG A 2 10.30 4.41 4.00
N TYR A 3 9.24 3.94 3.38
CA TYR A 3 8.30 3.00 3.98
C TYR A 3 8.08 1.84 3.03
N ALA A 4 8.17 0.62 3.54
CA ALA A 4 7.91 -0.57 2.75
C ALA A 4 6.98 -1.51 3.52
N PHE A 5 6.13 -2.20 2.79
CA PHE A 5 5.20 -3.15 3.39
C PHE A 5 5.11 -4.42 2.54
N HIS A 6 4.63 -5.48 3.17
CA HIS A 6 4.37 -6.75 2.52
C HIS A 6 2.94 -7.18 2.85
N LEU A 7 2.26 -7.71 1.85
CA LEU A 7 0.97 -8.36 2.05
C LEU A 7 0.88 -9.61 1.19
N THR A 8 -0.08 -10.47 1.50
CA THR A 8 -0.36 -11.67 0.69
C THR A 8 -1.75 -11.57 0.11
N ILE A 9 -1.91 -12.09 -1.11
CA ILE A 9 -3.20 -12.15 -1.78
C ILE A 9 -3.64 -13.60 -1.93
N ARG A 10 -4.93 -13.79 -2.20
CA ARG A 10 -5.49 -15.14 -2.37
C ARG A 10 -4.97 -15.78 -3.63
N HIS A 11 -4.64 -17.07 -3.53
CA HIS A 11 -4.23 -17.86 -4.69
C HIS A 11 -5.35 -17.84 -5.75
N GLY A 12 -4.95 -17.58 -6.98
CA GLY A 12 -5.90 -17.46 -8.10
C GLY A 12 -6.37 -16.03 -8.35
N MET A 13 -6.03 -15.08 -7.47
CA MET A 13 -6.44 -13.68 -7.62
C MET A 13 -5.31 -12.78 -8.12
N GLU A 14 -4.21 -13.36 -8.60
CA GLU A 14 -3.04 -12.62 -9.05
C GLU A 14 -3.39 -11.66 -10.20
N ASP A 15 -4.07 -12.15 -11.23
CA ASP A 15 -4.46 -11.34 -12.37
C ASP A 15 -5.47 -10.25 -11.99
N GLU A 16 -6.38 -10.57 -11.09
CA GLU A 16 -7.37 -9.61 -10.60
C GLU A 16 -6.71 -8.48 -9.81
N TYR A 17 -5.73 -8.83 -8.98
CA TYR A 17 -4.94 -7.82 -8.26
C TYR A 17 -4.26 -6.86 -9.24
N ASP A 18 -3.60 -7.40 -10.25
CA ASP A 18 -2.91 -6.59 -11.26
C ASP A 18 -3.89 -5.71 -12.03
N ARG A 19 -5.05 -6.26 -12.41
CA ARG A 19 -6.07 -5.53 -13.15
C ARG A 19 -6.59 -4.33 -12.36
N ARG A 20 -6.89 -4.53 -11.07
CA ARG A 20 -7.40 -3.44 -10.21
C ARG A 20 -6.36 -2.35 -10.01
N HIS A 21 -5.08 -2.72 -9.94
CA HIS A 21 -3.99 -1.75 -9.77
C HIS A 21 -3.60 -1.06 -11.07
N ALA A 22 -3.95 -1.62 -12.23
CA ALA A 22 -3.77 -0.93 -13.50
C ALA A 22 -4.71 0.27 -13.63
N ASP A 23 -5.78 0.30 -12.82
CA ASP A 23 -6.80 1.34 -12.87
C ASP A 23 -7.18 1.81 -11.46
N VAL A 24 -6.17 2.25 -10.70
CA VAL A 24 -6.39 2.82 -9.36
C VAL A 24 -7.22 4.10 -9.49
N TRP A 25 -8.20 4.26 -8.61
CA TRP A 25 -9.12 5.39 -8.64
C TRP A 25 -8.37 6.73 -8.57
N GLY A 26 -8.82 7.70 -9.37
CA GLY A 26 -8.21 9.03 -9.41
C GLY A 26 -8.23 9.73 -8.05
N ASP A 27 -9.33 9.63 -7.30
CA ASP A 27 -9.44 10.22 -5.97
C ASP A 27 -8.53 9.51 -4.95
N MET A 28 -8.27 8.21 -5.13
CA MET A 28 -7.29 7.49 -4.31
C MET A 28 -5.88 8.01 -4.57
N LYS A 29 -5.49 8.18 -5.83
CA LYS A 29 -4.18 8.73 -6.19
C LYS A 29 -4.00 10.15 -5.65
N LYS A 30 -5.05 10.96 -5.73
CA LYS A 30 -5.04 12.33 -5.23
C LYS A 30 -4.83 12.34 -3.72
N MET A 31 -5.55 11.49 -3.00
CA MET A 31 -5.43 11.38 -1.54
C MET A 31 -4.00 10.98 -1.14
N LEU A 32 -3.40 10.02 -1.82
CA LEU A 32 -2.05 9.57 -1.51
C LEU A 32 -1.04 10.72 -1.67
N LYS A 33 -1.17 11.52 -2.72
CA LYS A 33 -0.32 12.69 -2.93
C LYS A 33 -0.53 13.75 -1.84
N GLU A 34 -1.78 14.02 -1.49
CA GLU A 34 -2.11 14.98 -0.44
C GLU A 34 -1.63 14.52 0.94
N ALA A 35 -1.55 13.21 1.15
CA ALA A 35 -0.99 12.64 2.37
C ALA A 35 0.53 12.75 2.45
N GLY A 36 1.18 13.21 1.38
CA GLY A 36 2.63 13.40 1.33
C GLY A 36 3.40 12.21 0.78
N ILE A 37 2.71 11.27 0.13
CA ILE A 37 3.35 10.08 -0.44
C ILE A 37 3.90 10.41 -1.82
N SER A 38 5.14 10.00 -2.07
CA SER A 38 5.80 10.09 -3.36
C SER A 38 6.56 8.80 -3.64
N ASN A 39 6.92 8.60 -4.90
CA ASN A 39 7.74 7.46 -5.35
C ASN A 39 7.16 6.13 -4.86
N TYR A 40 5.86 5.94 -5.05
CA TYR A 40 5.13 4.75 -4.63
C TYR A 40 5.21 3.70 -5.74
N SER A 41 5.76 2.53 -5.40
CA SER A 41 5.83 1.39 -6.31
C SER A 41 5.34 0.14 -5.60
N ILE A 42 4.66 -0.72 -6.34
CA ILE A 42 4.18 -2.01 -5.84
C ILE A 42 4.73 -3.10 -6.76
N PHE A 43 5.30 -4.12 -6.16
CA PHE A 43 5.83 -5.28 -6.85
C PHE A 43 5.13 -6.53 -6.37
N ARG A 44 4.83 -7.44 -7.27
CA ARG A 44 4.19 -8.71 -6.94
C ARG A 44 5.04 -9.88 -7.43
N ASP A 45 5.18 -10.88 -6.56
CA ASP A 45 5.81 -12.15 -6.88
C ASP A 45 4.85 -13.26 -6.44
N GLY A 46 4.10 -13.83 -7.39
CA GLY A 46 3.06 -14.80 -7.08
C GLY A 46 1.99 -14.16 -6.19
N THR A 47 1.78 -14.72 -5.01
CA THR A 47 0.82 -14.18 -4.04
C THR A 47 1.46 -13.22 -3.04
N HIS A 48 2.74 -12.92 -3.18
CA HIS A 48 3.45 -11.97 -2.32
C HIS A 48 3.51 -10.61 -2.97
N VAL A 49 3.12 -9.58 -2.24
CA VAL A 49 3.10 -8.20 -2.72
C VAL A 49 3.98 -7.35 -1.82
N PHE A 50 4.84 -6.55 -2.43
CA PHE A 50 5.75 -5.64 -1.75
C PHE A 50 5.47 -4.23 -2.23
N GLY A 51 5.22 -3.34 -1.30
CA GLY A 51 5.00 -1.93 -1.60
C GLY A 51 6.10 -1.07 -1.01
N TYR A 52 6.42 0.02 -1.70
CA TYR A 52 7.42 0.99 -1.27
C TYR A 52 6.95 2.39 -1.59
N TRP A 53 7.08 3.30 -0.65
CA TRP A 53 6.84 4.71 -0.90
C TRP A 53 7.66 5.59 0.05
N GLU A 54 7.67 6.89 -0.25
CA GLU A 54 8.44 7.88 0.49
C GLU A 54 7.55 8.99 1.01
N CYS A 55 7.91 9.54 2.16
CA CYS A 55 7.23 10.70 2.75
C CYS A 55 8.20 11.45 3.65
N GLU A 56 7.83 12.66 4.06
CA GLU A 56 8.63 13.45 4.99
C GLU A 56 8.32 13.10 6.44
N ASP A 57 7.03 12.90 6.76
CA ASP A 57 6.55 12.65 8.13
C ASP A 57 5.64 11.43 8.12
N LEU A 58 6.19 10.29 8.54
CA LEU A 58 5.49 9.02 8.50
C LEU A 58 4.22 9.03 9.37
N GLY A 59 4.32 9.55 10.58
CA GLY A 59 3.18 9.58 11.49
C GLY A 59 2.01 10.36 10.91
N ARG A 60 2.28 11.53 10.35
CA ARG A 60 1.27 12.37 9.70
C ARG A 60 0.68 11.69 8.47
N THR A 61 1.53 11.11 7.63
CA THR A 61 1.08 10.43 6.41
C THR A 61 0.19 9.26 6.74
N LEU A 62 0.59 8.39 7.68
CA LEU A 62 -0.22 7.25 8.08
C LEU A 62 -1.54 7.68 8.71
N ALA A 63 -1.53 8.73 9.54
CA ALA A 63 -2.76 9.26 10.12
C ALA A 63 -3.72 9.76 9.04
N THR A 64 -3.21 10.45 8.03
CA THR A 64 -4.02 10.94 6.90
C THR A 64 -4.61 9.79 6.09
N VAL A 65 -3.79 8.81 5.74
CA VAL A 65 -4.24 7.64 4.98
C VAL A 65 -5.28 6.85 5.76
N ASN A 66 -5.01 6.58 7.04
CA ASN A 66 -5.89 5.75 7.86
C ASN A 66 -7.22 6.42 8.19
N SER A 67 -7.29 7.74 8.15
CA SER A 67 -8.54 8.47 8.36
C SER A 67 -9.27 8.78 7.04
N SER A 68 -8.71 8.41 5.90
CA SER A 68 -9.27 8.71 4.59
C SER A 68 -10.46 7.80 4.26
N ASP A 69 -11.56 8.42 3.85
CA ASP A 69 -12.76 7.72 3.41
C ASP A 69 -12.51 6.96 2.11
N VAL A 70 -11.79 7.54 1.17
CA VAL A 70 -11.47 6.86 -0.09
C VAL A 70 -10.56 5.65 0.14
N ASN A 71 -9.63 5.73 1.10
CA ASN A 71 -8.80 4.59 1.46
C ASN A 71 -9.65 3.47 2.07
N ALA A 72 -10.60 3.80 2.94
CA ALA A 72 -11.49 2.81 3.54
C ALA A 72 -12.29 2.07 2.44
N ARG A 73 -12.80 2.81 1.45
CA ARG A 73 -13.53 2.22 0.32
C ARG A 73 -12.64 1.35 -0.55
N TRP A 74 -11.39 1.75 -0.77
CA TRP A 74 -10.42 0.96 -1.52
C TRP A 74 -10.08 -0.35 -0.79
N GLN A 75 -9.87 -0.30 0.52
CA GLN A 75 -9.59 -1.49 1.32
C GLN A 75 -10.76 -2.46 1.29
N GLU A 76 -11.98 -1.97 1.38
CA GLU A 76 -13.18 -2.80 1.26
C GLU A 76 -13.28 -3.42 -0.13
N TYR A 77 -13.00 -2.66 -1.19
CA TYR A 77 -12.97 -3.14 -2.56
C TYR A 77 -11.95 -4.26 -2.75
N MET A 78 -10.80 -4.18 -2.08
CA MET A 78 -9.73 -5.18 -2.19
C MET A 78 -9.89 -6.36 -1.21
N ASN A 79 -10.89 -6.33 -0.37
CA ASN A 79 -11.05 -7.29 0.72
C ASN A 79 -11.18 -8.75 0.25
N ASP A 80 -11.77 -8.98 -0.93
CA ASP A 80 -11.91 -10.32 -1.51
C ASP A 80 -10.61 -10.85 -2.15
N VAL A 81 -9.62 -9.98 -2.30
CA VAL A 81 -8.34 -10.33 -2.93
C VAL A 81 -7.23 -10.50 -1.89
N ILE A 82 -7.20 -9.64 -0.88
CA ILE A 82 -6.12 -9.60 0.10
C ILE A 82 -6.41 -10.54 1.26
N ILE A 83 -5.42 -11.37 1.64
CA ILE A 83 -5.51 -12.23 2.82
C ILE A 83 -4.99 -11.50 4.04
N THR A 84 -3.79 -10.90 3.95
CA THR A 84 -3.11 -10.28 5.09
C THR A 84 -2.91 -8.79 4.81
N SER A 85 -3.52 -7.97 5.64
CA SER A 85 -3.34 -6.51 5.56
C SER A 85 -2.00 -6.11 6.18
N PRO A 86 -1.31 -5.11 5.59
CA PRO A 86 -0.09 -4.57 6.21
C PRO A 86 -0.30 -4.05 7.63
N SER A 87 -1.48 -3.51 7.92
CA SER A 87 -1.82 -2.95 9.23
C SER A 87 -1.89 -4.00 10.33
N GLU A 88 -2.04 -5.25 9.99
CA GLU A 88 -2.08 -6.36 10.95
C GLU A 88 -0.68 -6.76 11.42
N ARG A 89 0.36 -6.31 10.72
CA ARG A 89 1.73 -6.70 11.02
C ARG A 89 2.44 -5.68 11.90
N THR A 90 2.56 -4.46 11.41
CA THR A 90 3.25 -3.39 12.11
C THR A 90 2.85 -2.05 11.52
N SER A 91 2.64 -1.08 12.39
CA SER A 91 2.34 0.30 11.98
C SER A 91 3.56 0.98 11.36
N ASP A 92 4.76 0.43 11.58
CA ASP A 92 6.01 1.02 11.10
C ASP A 92 6.46 0.45 9.74
N GLY A 93 5.72 -0.54 9.23
CA GLY A 93 6.07 -1.22 7.99
C GLY A 93 7.22 -2.21 8.18
N MET A 94 7.90 -2.50 7.09
CA MET A 94 9.07 -3.38 7.09
C MET A 94 10.30 -2.61 7.54
N ARG A 95 11.18 -3.30 8.27
CA ARG A 95 12.42 -2.68 8.75
C ARG A 95 13.44 -2.59 7.62
N GLU A 96 13.98 -1.40 7.39
CA GLU A 96 15.09 -1.21 6.47
C GLU A 96 16.37 -1.72 7.12
N VAL A 97 17.02 -2.69 6.50
CA VAL A 97 18.24 -3.32 7.06
C VAL A 97 19.51 -2.98 6.29
N PHE A 98 19.37 -2.38 5.10
CA PHE A 98 20.50 -1.95 4.28
C PHE A 98 20.07 -0.88 3.31
N ARG A 99 20.95 0.08 3.08
CA ARG A 99 20.77 1.13 2.09
C ARG A 99 22.11 1.48 1.45
N LEU A 100 22.12 1.59 0.13
CA LEU A 100 23.25 2.09 -0.64
C LEU A 100 22.80 3.37 -1.36
N ASP A 101 23.49 4.47 -1.09
CA ASP A 101 23.23 5.75 -1.77
C ASP A 101 23.99 5.85 -3.08
#